data_1f5133d6b70ee4e29e0c11f7e120f662
#
_entry.id   1f5133d6b70ee4e29e0c11f7e120f662
#
_cell.length_a   1.000
_cell.length_b   1.000
_cell.length_c   1.000
_cell.angle_alpha   90.00
_cell.angle_beta   90.00
_cell.angle_gamma   90.00
#
_symmetry.space_group_name_H-M   'P 1'
#
loop_
_entity.id
_entity.type
_entity.pdbx_description
1 polymer ?
#
loop_
_entity_poly.entity_id
_entity_poly.type
_entity_poly.pdbx_seq_one_letter_code
_entity_poly.pdbx_strand_id
1 'polypeptide(L)'
;VSLDALRAEKMKNIASRAEENLEAALQTLVEARLNVLISGGTSTGKTTFARHLLTHVSEHERLITIEDAFELFPGQPNTVALLADRGAGSQRSANALLQASLRMRPDRIIVGELRGAEALTYLEAINTGHGGSVSTIHAETAELAIDRLAIMVLQAGTPLTFAEVREYIRKSIDVIVQLGQAEGKRGITEFYLPGSRKLPT
;
A
#
# COMPACT_ATOMS: atom_id res chain seq x y z
N VAL A 1 -1.13 -20.37 18.81
CA VAL A 1 -0.38 -19.77 17.68
C VAL A 1 -0.70 -18.30 17.68
N SER A 2 0.33 -17.43 17.74
CA SER A 2 0.08 -15.97 17.70
C SER A 2 -0.41 -15.54 16.31
N LEU A 3 -1.21 -14.48 16.24
CA LEU A 3 -1.66 -13.90 14.97
C LEU A 3 -0.47 -13.54 14.06
N ASP A 4 0.64 -13.09 14.66
CA ASP A 4 1.87 -12.75 13.93
C ASP A 4 2.53 -13.99 13.31
N ALA A 5 2.50 -15.14 13.97
CA ALA A 5 3.03 -16.39 13.41
C ALA A 5 2.18 -16.89 12.23
N LEU A 6 0.84 -16.79 12.33
CA LEU A 6 -0.07 -17.13 11.22
C LEU A 6 0.12 -16.17 10.04
N ARG A 7 0.33 -14.88 10.32
CA ARG A 7 0.59 -13.86 9.31
C ARG A 7 1.91 -14.12 8.60
N ALA A 8 2.98 -14.40 9.35
CA ALA A 8 4.29 -14.74 8.81
C ALA A 8 4.29 -16.02 7.95
N GLU A 9 3.52 -17.04 8.36
CA GLU A 9 3.38 -18.27 7.60
C GLU A 9 2.62 -18.06 6.27
N LYS A 10 1.53 -17.28 6.30
CA LYS A 10 0.80 -16.88 5.09
C LYS A 10 1.67 -16.08 4.13
N MET A 11 2.53 -15.18 4.67
CA MET A 11 3.43 -14.37 3.86
C MET A 11 4.52 -15.19 3.17
N LYS A 12 5.11 -16.19 3.81
CA LYS A 12 6.17 -17.02 3.22
C LYS A 12 5.77 -17.70 1.92
N ASN A 13 4.49 -18.02 1.77
CA ASN A 13 3.97 -18.74 0.62
C ASN A 13 3.43 -17.86 -0.50
N ILE A 14 3.36 -16.52 -0.29
CA ILE A 14 2.72 -15.60 -1.26
C ILE A 14 3.50 -15.55 -2.58
N ALA A 15 4.82 -15.45 -2.54
CA ALA A 15 5.64 -15.36 -3.75
C ALA A 15 5.52 -16.64 -4.60
N SER A 16 5.67 -17.81 -3.99
CA SER A 16 5.51 -19.10 -4.71
C SER A 16 4.06 -19.34 -5.17
N ARG A 17 3.07 -18.95 -4.38
CA ARG A 17 1.67 -19.00 -4.81
C ARG A 17 1.36 -18.08 -5.97
N ALA A 18 2.00 -16.91 -6.04
CA ALA A 18 1.80 -15.97 -7.13
C ALA A 18 2.37 -16.50 -8.46
N GLU A 19 3.45 -17.29 -8.41
CA GLU A 19 3.99 -17.96 -9.58
C GLU A 19 3.05 -19.09 -10.08
N GLU A 20 2.38 -19.78 -9.17
CA GLU A 20 1.44 -20.86 -9.49
C GLU A 20 0.05 -20.36 -9.84
N ASN A 21 -0.50 -19.43 -9.05
CA ASN A 21 -1.84 -18.85 -9.20
C ASN A 21 -1.91 -17.46 -8.60
N LEU A 22 -1.80 -16.43 -9.46
CA LEU A 22 -1.83 -15.03 -9.05
C LEU A 22 -3.12 -14.66 -8.32
N GLU A 23 -4.28 -15.10 -8.81
CA GLU A 23 -5.58 -14.77 -8.21
C GLU A 23 -5.68 -15.27 -6.76
N ALA A 24 -5.24 -16.52 -6.51
CA ALA A 24 -5.21 -17.08 -5.16
C ALA A 24 -4.23 -16.34 -4.23
N ALA A 25 -3.12 -15.84 -4.77
CA ALA A 25 -2.19 -15.01 -4.01
C ALA A 25 -2.81 -13.65 -3.66
N LEU A 26 -3.47 -12.98 -4.60
CA LEU A 26 -4.15 -11.70 -4.36
C LEU A 26 -5.28 -11.83 -3.35
N GLN A 27 -6.08 -12.88 -3.46
CA GLN A 27 -7.11 -13.19 -2.47
C GLN A 27 -6.51 -13.38 -1.08
N THR A 28 -5.39 -14.10 -0.97
CA THR A 28 -4.67 -14.28 0.30
C THR A 28 -4.18 -12.97 0.90
N LEU A 29 -3.65 -12.04 0.07
CA LEU A 29 -3.24 -10.70 0.52
C LEU A 29 -4.40 -9.95 1.17
N VAL A 30 -5.55 -9.99 0.52
CA VAL A 30 -6.75 -9.27 0.96
C VAL A 30 -7.35 -9.91 2.20
N GLU A 31 -7.56 -11.23 2.23
CA GLU A 31 -8.15 -11.96 3.36
C GLU A 31 -7.28 -11.90 4.62
N ALA A 32 -5.96 -11.93 4.47
CA ALA A 32 -5.03 -11.77 5.57
C ALA A 32 -4.88 -10.33 6.04
N ARG A 33 -5.58 -9.37 5.41
CA ARG A 33 -5.53 -7.93 5.69
C ARG A 33 -4.10 -7.39 5.70
N LEU A 34 -3.29 -7.81 4.70
CA LEU A 34 -1.92 -7.34 4.57
C LEU A 34 -1.90 -5.91 4.01
N ASN A 35 -0.98 -5.10 4.53
CA ASN A 35 -0.73 -3.75 4.01
C ASN A 35 0.11 -3.86 2.74
N VAL A 36 -0.47 -3.48 1.61
CA VAL A 36 0.12 -3.64 0.29
C VAL A 36 0.54 -2.29 -0.28
N LEU A 37 1.82 -2.19 -0.66
CA LEU A 37 2.35 -1.06 -1.41
C LEU A 37 2.62 -1.50 -2.86
N ILE A 38 1.95 -0.87 -3.82
CA ILE A 38 2.13 -1.15 -5.24
C ILE A 38 3.14 -0.15 -5.80
N SER A 39 4.30 -0.65 -6.22
CA SER A 39 5.40 0.14 -6.74
C SER A 39 5.58 -0.06 -8.24
N GLY A 40 6.06 0.94 -8.93
CA GLY A 40 6.37 0.86 -10.36
C GLY A 40 6.57 2.22 -11.00
N GLY A 41 7.25 2.26 -12.12
CA GLY A 41 7.43 3.46 -12.94
C GLY A 41 6.12 4.02 -13.50
N THR A 42 6.24 5.08 -14.31
CA THR A 42 5.09 5.66 -15.01
C THR A 42 4.50 4.63 -15.97
N SER A 43 3.18 4.57 -16.04
CA SER A 43 2.44 3.70 -16.98
C SER A 43 2.70 2.19 -16.83
N THR A 44 3.21 1.72 -15.69
CA THR A 44 3.38 0.27 -15.42
C THR A 44 2.08 -0.44 -15.03
N GLY A 45 0.98 0.30 -14.83
CA GLY A 45 -0.33 -0.26 -14.53
C GLY A 45 -0.66 -0.33 -13.02
N LYS A 46 -0.01 0.50 -12.17
CA LYS A 46 -0.26 0.52 -10.71
C LYS A 46 -1.74 0.66 -10.36
N THR A 47 -2.42 1.65 -10.94
CA THR A 47 -3.86 1.89 -10.69
C THR A 47 -4.70 0.72 -11.17
N THR A 48 -4.38 0.14 -12.34
CA THR A 48 -5.07 -1.03 -12.87
C THR A 48 -4.92 -2.22 -11.94
N PHE A 49 -3.71 -2.46 -11.43
CA PHE A 49 -3.45 -3.52 -10.47
C PHE A 49 -4.15 -3.28 -9.13
N ALA A 50 -4.13 -2.03 -8.63
CA ALA A 50 -4.86 -1.66 -7.41
C ALA A 50 -6.37 -1.92 -7.56
N ARG A 51 -6.98 -1.53 -8.69
CA ARG A 51 -8.38 -1.83 -8.98
C ARG A 51 -8.66 -3.32 -8.97
N HIS A 52 -7.80 -4.11 -9.61
CA HIS A 52 -7.93 -5.56 -9.63
C HIS A 52 -7.82 -6.16 -8.21
N LEU A 53 -6.83 -5.73 -7.42
CA LEU A 53 -6.69 -6.16 -6.03
C LEU A 53 -7.95 -5.85 -5.20
N LEU A 54 -8.58 -4.70 -5.42
CA LEU A 54 -9.79 -4.29 -4.71
C LEU A 54 -11.02 -5.14 -5.07
N THR A 55 -11.04 -5.85 -6.20
CA THR A 55 -12.14 -6.78 -6.51
C THR A 55 -12.22 -7.98 -5.56
N HIS A 56 -11.11 -8.31 -4.88
CA HIS A 56 -11.07 -9.38 -3.88
C HIS A 56 -11.54 -8.92 -2.49
N VAL A 57 -11.72 -7.62 -2.27
CA VAL A 57 -12.22 -7.09 -0.98
C VAL A 57 -13.71 -7.37 -0.85
N SER A 58 -14.12 -7.84 0.33
CA SER A 58 -15.53 -8.14 0.61
C SER A 58 -16.43 -6.92 0.36
N GLU A 59 -17.62 -7.16 -0.20
CA GLU A 59 -18.66 -6.14 -0.41
C GLU A 59 -19.22 -5.55 0.89
N HIS A 60 -18.99 -6.22 2.02
CA HIS A 60 -19.41 -5.78 3.35
C HIS A 60 -18.43 -4.83 4.01
N GLU A 61 -17.21 -4.69 3.46
CA GLU A 61 -16.18 -3.78 4.01
C GLU A 61 -16.46 -2.33 3.60
N ARG A 62 -16.19 -1.42 4.55
CA ARG A 62 -16.24 0.03 4.29
C ARG A 62 -14.88 0.50 3.77
N LEU A 63 -14.86 0.99 2.53
CA LEU A 63 -13.68 1.52 1.89
C LEU A 63 -13.68 3.05 1.90
N ILE A 64 -12.51 3.63 2.17
CA ILE A 64 -12.29 5.05 1.92
C ILE A 64 -11.12 5.18 0.95
N THR A 65 -11.36 5.82 -0.20
CA THR A 65 -10.30 6.13 -1.16
C THR A 65 -9.94 7.61 -1.09
N ILE A 66 -8.66 7.91 -1.23
CA ILE A 66 -8.13 9.28 -1.29
C ILE A 66 -7.28 9.37 -2.56
N GLU A 67 -7.69 10.18 -3.51
CA GLU A 67 -7.11 10.25 -4.85
C GLU A 67 -7.00 11.69 -5.33
N ASP A 68 -6.01 11.98 -6.18
CA ASP A 68 -5.90 13.28 -6.88
C ASP A 68 -6.87 13.38 -8.08
N ALA A 69 -7.25 12.24 -8.64
CA ALA A 69 -8.27 12.07 -9.66
C ALA A 69 -8.91 10.71 -9.42
N PHE A 70 -10.23 10.60 -9.60
CA PHE A 70 -10.92 9.33 -9.41
C PHE A 70 -10.51 8.33 -10.50
N GLU A 71 -9.80 7.30 -10.10
CA GLU A 71 -9.31 6.24 -10.97
C GLU A 71 -9.59 4.83 -10.44
N LEU A 72 -9.77 4.67 -9.12
CA LEU A 72 -9.89 3.34 -8.50
C LEU A 72 -11.26 2.70 -8.71
N PHE A 73 -12.34 3.45 -8.57
CA PHE A 73 -13.72 3.00 -8.73
C PHE A 73 -14.02 1.64 -8.07
N PRO A 74 -13.85 1.49 -6.75
CA PRO A 74 -14.17 0.25 -6.06
C PRO A 74 -15.62 -0.15 -6.24
N GLY A 75 -15.87 -1.46 -6.38
CA GLY A 75 -17.23 -1.99 -6.54
C GLY A 75 -18.04 -2.15 -5.24
N GLN A 76 -17.40 -1.94 -4.09
CA GLN A 76 -18.03 -2.11 -2.79
C GLN A 76 -19.08 -1.01 -2.53
N PRO A 77 -20.32 -1.36 -2.13
CA PRO A 77 -21.41 -0.39 -1.97
C PRO A 77 -21.15 0.62 -0.85
N ASN A 78 -20.38 0.24 0.19
CA ASN A 78 -20.00 1.14 1.28
C ASN A 78 -18.64 1.79 1.03
N THR A 79 -18.53 2.57 -0.05
CA THR A 79 -17.32 3.29 -0.42
C THR A 79 -17.50 4.80 -0.31
N VAL A 80 -16.53 5.47 0.28
CA VAL A 80 -16.40 6.94 0.26
C VAL A 80 -15.16 7.31 -0.53
N ALA A 81 -15.35 7.97 -1.66
CA ALA A 81 -14.25 8.46 -2.49
C ALA A 81 -13.99 9.94 -2.19
N LEU A 82 -12.77 10.27 -1.77
CA LEU A 82 -12.32 11.61 -1.41
C LEU A 82 -11.32 12.11 -2.46
N LEU A 83 -11.63 13.30 -3.03
CA LEU A 83 -10.76 13.95 -4.02
C LEU A 83 -9.81 14.91 -3.32
N ALA A 84 -8.52 14.63 -3.40
CA ALA A 84 -7.48 15.48 -2.85
C ALA A 84 -7.17 16.65 -3.78
N ASP A 85 -6.92 17.82 -3.17
CA ASP A 85 -6.43 19.00 -3.84
C ASP A 85 -4.89 19.09 -3.71
N ARG A 86 -4.22 19.37 -4.80
CA ARG A 86 -2.75 19.53 -4.86
C ARG A 86 -2.27 20.91 -4.43
N GLY A 87 -3.17 21.85 -4.15
CA GLY A 87 -2.82 23.22 -3.71
C GLY A 87 -2.07 23.20 -2.39
N ALA A 88 -0.94 23.91 -2.31
CA ALA A 88 -0.19 24.09 -1.06
C ALA A 88 -1.10 24.70 0.03
N GLY A 89 -1.16 24.07 1.20
CA GLY A 89 -2.00 24.53 2.32
C GLY A 89 -3.49 24.28 2.17
N SER A 90 -3.93 23.49 1.17
CA SER A 90 -5.33 23.14 1.01
C SER A 90 -5.84 22.30 2.19
N GLN A 91 -7.03 22.66 2.70
CA GLN A 91 -7.76 21.88 3.70
C GLN A 91 -8.21 20.50 3.14
N ARG A 92 -8.14 20.30 1.83
CA ARG A 92 -8.41 19.03 1.14
C ARG A 92 -7.13 18.38 0.62
N SER A 93 -5.98 18.67 1.23
CA SER A 93 -4.75 17.94 0.91
C SER A 93 -4.92 16.44 1.21
N ALA A 94 -4.18 15.57 0.55
CA ALA A 94 -4.22 14.13 0.79
C ALA A 94 -4.01 13.81 2.28
N ASN A 95 -3.11 14.53 2.96
CA ASN A 95 -2.86 14.38 4.39
C ASN A 95 -4.06 14.76 5.26
N ALA A 96 -4.71 15.91 4.98
CA ALA A 96 -5.89 16.35 5.73
C ALA A 96 -7.07 15.38 5.55
N LEU A 97 -7.30 14.90 4.32
CA LEU A 97 -8.34 13.92 4.03
C LEU A 97 -8.06 12.59 4.70
N LEU A 98 -6.80 12.15 4.73
CA LEU A 98 -6.39 10.93 5.40
C LEU A 98 -6.64 11.01 6.91
N GLN A 99 -6.26 12.11 7.57
CA GLN A 99 -6.55 12.35 8.98
C GLN A 99 -8.06 12.36 9.27
N ALA A 100 -8.86 12.98 8.40
CA ALA A 100 -10.32 12.97 8.53
C ALA A 100 -10.91 11.57 8.36
N SER A 101 -10.37 10.78 7.42
CA SER A 101 -10.84 9.43 7.11
C SER A 101 -10.75 8.46 8.30
N LEU A 102 -9.76 8.64 9.18
CA LEU A 102 -9.59 7.83 10.40
C LEU A 102 -10.80 7.91 11.35
N ARG A 103 -11.56 9.01 11.29
CA ARG A 103 -12.80 9.20 12.08
C ARG A 103 -14.06 8.70 11.37
N MET A 104 -13.93 8.24 10.14
CA MET A 104 -15.05 7.76 9.32
C MET A 104 -15.27 6.25 9.46
N ARG A 105 -14.55 5.58 10.37
CA ARG A 105 -14.59 4.13 10.63
C ARG A 105 -14.38 3.29 9.36
N PRO A 106 -13.27 3.49 8.63
CA PRO A 106 -12.95 2.65 7.50
C PRO A 106 -12.54 1.25 7.93
N ASP A 107 -12.94 0.24 7.16
CA ASP A 107 -12.33 -1.09 7.26
C ASP A 107 -10.99 -1.13 6.53
N ARG A 108 -10.89 -0.38 5.41
CA ARG A 108 -9.64 -0.19 4.65
C ARG A 108 -9.53 1.24 4.15
N ILE A 109 -8.30 1.73 4.13
CA ILE A 109 -7.94 3.02 3.54
C ILE A 109 -7.11 2.76 2.30
N ILE A 110 -7.52 3.35 1.18
CA ILE A 110 -6.81 3.26 -0.09
C ILE A 110 -6.33 4.66 -0.47
N VAL A 111 -5.02 4.85 -0.48
CA VAL A 111 -4.43 6.11 -0.97
C VAL A 111 -3.95 5.87 -2.39
N GLY A 112 -4.51 6.59 -3.35
CA GLY A 112 -4.23 6.40 -4.77
C GLY A 112 -2.74 6.46 -5.10
N GLU A 113 -2.01 7.41 -4.52
CA GLU A 113 -0.54 7.47 -4.59
C GLU A 113 0.04 8.26 -3.41
N LEU A 114 1.10 7.74 -2.81
CA LEU A 114 1.89 8.45 -1.80
C LEU A 114 2.95 9.32 -2.50
N ARG A 115 2.93 10.63 -2.20
CA ARG A 115 3.81 11.62 -2.85
C ARG A 115 4.45 12.61 -1.90
N GLY A 116 3.96 12.72 -0.65
CA GLY A 116 4.41 13.74 0.30
C GLY A 116 4.08 13.43 1.75
N ALA A 117 3.66 14.44 2.49
CA ALA A 117 3.47 14.39 3.95
C ALA A 117 2.43 13.36 4.41
N GLU A 118 1.47 12.98 3.57
CA GLU A 118 0.49 11.93 3.84
C GLU A 118 1.13 10.56 4.11
N ALA A 119 2.36 10.36 3.66
CA ALA A 119 3.09 9.12 3.87
C ALA A 119 3.25 8.76 5.35
N LEU A 120 3.58 9.74 6.21
CA LEU A 120 3.70 9.53 7.65
C LEU A 120 2.34 9.14 8.26
N THR A 121 1.29 9.92 7.99
CA THR A 121 -0.06 9.66 8.49
C THR A 121 -0.60 8.31 8.00
N TYR A 122 -0.28 7.91 6.75
CA TYR A 122 -0.64 6.60 6.22
C TYR A 122 0.01 5.46 7.01
N LEU A 123 1.32 5.54 7.28
CA LEU A 123 2.02 4.53 8.06
C LEU A 123 1.48 4.43 9.50
N GLU A 124 1.17 5.56 10.13
CA GLU A 124 0.54 5.60 11.44
C GLU A 124 -0.84 4.93 11.42
N ALA A 125 -1.65 5.22 10.40
CA ALA A 125 -2.99 4.64 10.25
C ALA A 125 -2.96 3.12 10.14
N ILE A 126 -2.10 2.56 9.27
CA ILE A 126 -2.00 1.11 9.07
C ILE A 126 -1.44 0.37 10.29
N ASN A 127 -0.68 1.05 11.15
CA ASN A 127 -0.15 0.50 12.41
C ASN A 127 -1.12 0.64 13.60
N THR A 128 -2.18 1.44 13.47
CA THR A 128 -3.13 1.73 14.57
C THR A 128 -4.53 1.16 14.34
N GLY A 129 -4.64 0.07 13.58
CA GLY A 129 -5.90 -0.68 13.45
C GLY A 129 -6.54 -0.65 12.05
N HIS A 130 -5.94 0.04 11.08
CA HIS A 130 -6.43 0.10 9.69
C HIS A 130 -5.62 -0.82 8.75
N GLY A 131 -5.30 -2.04 9.22
CA GLY A 131 -4.59 -3.05 8.43
C GLY A 131 -5.40 -3.53 7.22
N GLY A 132 -4.69 -3.97 6.16
CA GLY A 132 -5.28 -4.33 4.87
C GLY A 132 -5.45 -3.14 3.94
N SER A 133 -4.78 -2.03 4.23
CA SER A 133 -4.78 -0.83 3.41
C SER A 133 -3.86 -0.98 2.20
N VAL A 134 -4.18 -0.27 1.13
CA VAL A 134 -3.47 -0.33 -0.15
C VAL A 134 -3.05 1.08 -0.56
N SER A 135 -1.85 1.21 -1.07
CA SER A 135 -1.41 2.46 -1.72
C SER A 135 -0.47 2.17 -2.88
N THR A 136 -0.25 3.19 -3.72
CA THR A 136 0.76 3.13 -4.77
C THR A 136 1.90 4.11 -4.50
N ILE A 137 3.06 3.81 -5.08
CA ILE A 137 4.24 4.68 -5.06
C ILE A 137 4.99 4.57 -6.39
N HIS A 138 5.61 5.65 -6.79
CA HIS A 138 6.43 5.68 -8.00
C HIS A 138 7.89 5.35 -7.66
N ALA A 139 8.33 4.15 -7.98
CA ALA A 139 9.73 3.74 -7.82
C ALA A 139 10.09 2.61 -8.81
N GLU A 140 11.37 2.48 -9.13
CA GLU A 140 11.88 1.50 -10.11
C GLU A 140 12.12 0.12 -9.49
N THR A 141 12.30 0.05 -8.17
CA THR A 141 12.47 -1.20 -7.42
C THR A 141 11.76 -1.13 -6.07
N ALA A 142 11.50 -2.28 -5.46
CA ALA A 142 10.88 -2.35 -4.14
C ALA A 142 11.74 -1.68 -3.04
N GLU A 143 13.06 -1.81 -3.10
CA GLU A 143 13.97 -1.13 -2.16
C GLU A 143 13.94 0.40 -2.34
N LEU A 144 13.94 0.88 -3.59
CA LEU A 144 13.79 2.31 -3.87
C LEU A 144 12.41 2.85 -3.46
N ALA A 145 11.37 2.01 -3.46
CA ALA A 145 10.08 2.39 -2.93
C ALA A 145 10.14 2.65 -1.42
N ILE A 146 10.86 1.82 -0.67
CA ILE A 146 11.10 2.03 0.76
C ILE A 146 11.89 3.32 0.99
N ASP A 147 12.96 3.55 0.22
CA ASP A 147 13.78 4.74 0.35
C ASP A 147 13.00 6.02 0.05
N ARG A 148 12.20 6.00 -1.03
CA ARG A 148 11.34 7.12 -1.41
C ARG A 148 10.29 7.42 -0.34
N LEU A 149 9.66 6.37 0.20
CA LEU A 149 8.69 6.52 1.28
C LEU A 149 9.36 7.08 2.54
N ALA A 150 10.59 6.63 2.86
CA ALA A 150 11.36 7.16 3.98
C ALA A 150 11.69 8.65 3.83
N ILE A 151 12.05 9.10 2.63
CA ILE A 151 12.29 10.52 2.34
C ILE A 151 11.02 11.34 2.57
N MET A 152 9.84 10.87 2.11
CA MET A 152 8.56 11.56 2.32
C MET A 152 8.23 11.68 3.81
N VAL A 153 8.45 10.62 4.59
CA VAL A 153 8.24 10.61 6.04
C VAL A 153 9.15 11.62 6.75
N LEU A 154 10.44 11.68 6.37
CA LEU A 154 11.38 12.66 6.92
C LEU A 154 10.97 14.10 6.59
N GLN A 155 10.51 14.34 5.36
CA GLN A 155 10.00 15.65 4.93
C GLN A 155 8.75 16.10 5.69
N ALA A 156 7.97 15.16 6.24
CA ALA A 156 6.84 15.45 7.11
C ALA A 156 7.24 15.95 8.51
N GLY A 157 8.54 15.93 8.86
CA GLY A 157 9.06 16.54 10.09
C GLY A 157 9.15 15.59 11.28
N THR A 158 9.35 14.28 11.07
CA THR A 158 9.63 13.33 12.14
C THR A 158 11.05 13.52 12.71
N PRO A 159 11.28 13.28 14.03
CA PRO A 159 12.62 13.33 14.62
C PRO A 159 13.47 12.07 14.36
N LEU A 160 12.93 11.09 13.63
CA LEU A 160 13.61 9.84 13.35
C LEU A 160 14.70 10.01 12.30
N THR A 161 15.72 9.17 12.37
CA THR A 161 16.76 9.05 11.33
C THR A 161 16.24 8.29 10.12
N PHE A 162 16.90 8.42 8.98
CA PHE A 162 16.56 7.68 7.76
C PHE A 162 16.54 6.15 7.98
N ALA A 163 17.50 5.62 8.74
CA ALA A 163 17.58 4.19 9.03
C ALA A 163 16.39 3.73 9.90
N GLU A 164 16.01 4.51 10.91
CA GLU A 164 14.87 4.20 11.77
C GLU A 164 13.55 4.25 10.99
N VAL A 165 13.38 5.23 10.11
CA VAL A 165 12.20 5.33 9.26
C VAL A 165 12.13 4.14 8.29
N ARG A 166 13.23 3.73 7.68
CA ARG A 166 13.25 2.52 6.83
C ARG A 166 12.83 1.26 7.60
N GLU A 167 13.34 1.11 8.81
CA GLU A 167 12.95 -0.03 9.66
C GLU A 167 11.48 0.02 10.06
N TYR A 168 10.96 1.22 10.34
CA TYR A 168 9.53 1.43 10.62
C TYR A 168 8.66 1.05 9.40
N ILE A 169 9.05 1.47 8.19
CA ILE A 169 8.36 1.11 6.96
C ILE A 169 8.36 -0.40 6.74
N ARG A 170 9.51 -1.07 6.94
CA ARG A 170 9.63 -2.52 6.79
C ARG A 170 8.76 -3.32 7.75
N LYS A 171 8.44 -2.76 8.90
CA LYS A 171 7.52 -3.36 9.87
C LYS A 171 6.05 -3.06 9.57
N SER A 172 5.77 -1.96 8.88
CA SER A 172 4.43 -1.47 8.60
C SER A 172 3.84 -2.01 7.30
N ILE A 173 4.68 -2.11 6.25
CA ILE A 173 4.30 -2.63 4.95
C ILE A 173 4.60 -4.12 4.91
N ASP A 174 3.58 -4.93 4.65
CA ASP A 174 3.72 -6.39 4.62
C ASP A 174 4.24 -6.88 3.27
N VAL A 175 3.77 -6.28 2.18
CA VAL A 175 4.12 -6.67 0.81
C VAL A 175 4.30 -5.45 -0.07
N ILE A 176 5.37 -5.43 -0.84
CA ILE A 176 5.52 -4.51 -1.97
C ILE A 176 5.37 -5.31 -3.25
N VAL A 177 4.38 -4.96 -4.07
CA VAL A 177 4.20 -5.53 -5.40
C VAL A 177 4.88 -4.60 -6.40
N GLN A 178 6.01 -5.03 -6.93
CA GLN A 178 6.75 -4.26 -7.94
C GLN A 178 6.18 -4.56 -9.32
N LEU A 179 5.78 -3.52 -10.02
CA LEU A 179 5.33 -3.58 -11.41
C LEU A 179 6.40 -3.02 -12.32
N GLY A 180 6.58 -3.68 -13.46
CA GLY A 180 7.54 -3.27 -14.47
C GLY A 180 7.00 -3.46 -15.87
N GLN A 181 7.83 -3.08 -16.85
CA GLN A 181 7.59 -3.30 -18.26
C GLN A 181 8.84 -3.90 -18.88
N ALA A 182 8.69 -5.03 -19.57
CA ALA A 182 9.74 -5.66 -20.36
C ALA A 182 9.17 -6.08 -21.71
N GLU A 183 9.90 -5.81 -22.79
CA GLU A 183 9.51 -6.17 -24.17
C GLU A 183 8.08 -5.72 -24.55
N GLY A 184 7.69 -4.53 -24.07
CA GLY A 184 6.35 -3.96 -24.33
C GLY A 184 5.21 -4.57 -23.50
N LYS A 185 5.50 -5.57 -22.66
CA LYS A 185 4.52 -6.19 -21.75
C LYS A 185 4.66 -5.62 -20.35
N ARG A 186 3.53 -5.35 -19.71
CA ARG A 186 3.44 -4.90 -18.31
C ARG A 186 3.14 -6.09 -17.43
N GLY A 187 3.74 -6.13 -16.23
CA GLY A 187 3.49 -7.22 -15.30
C GLY A 187 4.14 -7.00 -13.95
N ILE A 188 3.91 -7.96 -13.06
CA ILE A 188 4.56 -8.03 -11.76
C ILE A 188 5.97 -8.56 -12.00
N THR A 189 6.96 -7.84 -11.49
CA THR A 189 8.38 -8.25 -11.55
C THR A 189 8.87 -8.82 -10.24
N GLU A 190 8.22 -8.46 -9.11
CA GLU A 190 8.63 -8.93 -7.79
C GLU A 190 7.48 -8.82 -6.78
N PHE A 191 7.34 -9.84 -5.92
CA PHE A 191 6.66 -9.75 -4.63
C PHE A 191 7.72 -9.61 -3.54
N TYR A 192 7.93 -8.41 -3.05
CA TYR A 192 8.93 -8.12 -2.03
C TYR A 192 8.29 -8.09 -0.64
N LEU A 193 8.89 -8.82 0.30
CA LEU A 193 8.45 -8.91 1.69
C LEU A 193 9.42 -8.15 2.60
N PRO A 194 9.15 -6.87 2.94
CA PRO A 194 10.11 -6.01 3.63
C PRO A 194 10.56 -6.53 5.00
N GLY A 195 9.67 -7.23 5.73
CA GLY A 195 9.93 -7.80 7.06
C GLY A 195 10.63 -9.15 7.04
N SER A 196 10.76 -9.81 5.89
CA SER A 196 11.50 -11.06 5.80
C SER A 196 13.00 -10.77 5.78
N ARG A 197 13.72 -11.15 6.86
CA ARG A 197 15.18 -11.20 6.81
C ARG A 197 15.58 -12.11 5.65
N LYS A 198 16.32 -11.60 4.66
CA LYS A 198 17.11 -12.47 3.80
C LYS A 198 18.00 -13.30 4.72
N LEU A 199 17.75 -14.60 4.81
CA LEU A 199 18.74 -15.50 5.38
C LEU A 199 19.99 -15.34 4.50
N PRO A 200 21.19 -15.15 5.10
CA PRO A 200 22.42 -15.13 4.33
C PRO A 200 22.52 -16.46 3.59
N THR A 201 22.68 -16.37 2.27
CA THR A 201 23.03 -17.50 1.38
C THR A 201 24.40 -18.05 1.72
#